data_8b8b81c315edb00245ec501c26d430c5
#
_entry.id   8b8b81c315edb00245ec501c26d430c5
#
_cell.length_a   1.000
_cell.length_b   1.000
_cell.length_c   1.000
_cell.angle_alpha   90.00
_cell.angle_beta   90.00
_cell.angle_gamma   90.00
#
_symmetry.space_group_name_H-M   'P 1'
#
loop_
_entity.id
_entity.type
_entity.pdbx_description
1 polymer ?
#
loop_
_entity_poly.entity_id
_entity_poly.type
_entity_poly.pdbx_seq_one_letter_code
_entity_poly.pdbx_strand_id
1 'polypeptide(L)'
;MALSRPLLSTCSRAFHRSHTRPTTLAHSHTFRRGQSRTTIIMASGEGSAPLDKSTPDSVWKERLTAQEFQVLRLKGTEAPGTGEYNAFEAPEQGGTFVCRGCGAPLYDYKTKFNSGCGWPAFYEELPDTVDRFEDTSMGMKRVEITCKNCGGHLGHVFEGEGFPTPTDQRHCVNSLSIKFVPNNNS
;
A
#
# COMPACT_ATOMS: atom_id res chain seq x y z
N MET A 1 24.56 4.38 -50.67
CA MET A 1 24.57 5.85 -50.74
C MET A 1 24.28 6.33 -49.32
N ALA A 2 25.28 6.51 -48.51
CA ALA A 2 26.18 7.66 -48.41
C ALA A 2 25.50 8.84 -47.71
N LEU A 3 25.99 9.07 -46.45
CA LEU A 3 26.52 10.28 -45.84
C LEU A 3 25.44 11.28 -45.33
N SER A 4 25.48 11.91 -44.15
CA SER A 4 26.60 12.54 -43.46
C SER A 4 26.19 12.92 -42.03
N ARG A 5 27.14 12.86 -41.09
CA ARG A 5 27.23 13.67 -39.87
C ARG A 5 27.95 14.98 -40.24
N PRO A 6 27.82 16.10 -39.44
CA PRO A 6 28.88 16.53 -38.53
C PRO A 6 28.40 17.16 -37.22
N LEU A 7 29.17 17.10 -36.19
CA LEU A 7 30.26 17.81 -35.54
C LEU A 7 29.86 18.86 -34.47
N LEU A 8 30.25 18.57 -33.24
CA LEU A 8 30.99 19.33 -32.22
C LEU A 8 30.83 20.85 -32.13
N SER A 9 30.53 21.35 -30.92
CA SER A 9 31.20 22.54 -30.41
C SER A 9 31.28 22.52 -28.88
N THR A 10 32.51 22.48 -28.42
CA THR A 10 33.04 22.73 -27.09
C THR A 10 33.04 24.22 -26.80
N CYS A 11 32.70 24.63 -25.57
CA CYS A 11 33.21 25.89 -25.03
C CYS A 11 33.45 25.78 -23.51
N SER A 12 34.73 25.65 -23.19
CA SER A 12 35.34 25.90 -21.89
C SER A 12 35.46 27.40 -21.65
N ARG A 13 35.13 27.89 -20.47
CA ARG A 13 35.76 29.06 -19.88
C ARG A 13 35.84 28.96 -18.37
N ALA A 14 37.06 28.77 -17.91
CA ALA A 14 37.52 28.99 -16.56
C ALA A 14 37.62 30.51 -16.29
N PHE A 15 37.26 30.95 -15.09
CA PHE A 15 37.69 32.24 -14.55
C PHE A 15 38.16 32.05 -13.11
N HIS A 16 39.46 32.25 -12.94
CA HIS A 16 40.17 32.43 -11.69
C HIS A 16 40.10 33.90 -11.26
N ARG A 17 39.94 34.18 -9.97
CA ARG A 17 40.57 35.29 -9.20
C ARG A 17 40.15 35.15 -7.74
N SER A 18 41.06 34.83 -6.85
CA SER A 18 42.10 35.57 -6.11
C SER A 18 41.57 36.47 -4.98
N HIS A 19 41.90 36.02 -3.76
CA HIS A 19 42.38 36.69 -2.55
C HIS A 19 41.80 38.04 -2.11
N THR A 20 41.26 38.09 -0.89
CA THR A 20 41.95 38.87 0.21
C THR A 20 41.24 38.56 1.55
N ARG A 21 42.07 38.24 2.56
CA ARG A 21 41.74 38.35 3.98
C ARG A 21 41.89 39.79 4.45
N PRO A 22 41.17 40.21 5.50
CA PRO A 22 41.84 40.86 6.62
C PRO A 22 41.50 40.23 7.99
N THR A 23 42.43 40.45 8.85
CA THR A 23 42.70 40.01 10.19
C THR A 23 41.94 40.78 11.28
N THR A 24 41.58 40.06 12.36
CA THR A 24 41.48 40.48 13.79
C THR A 24 40.44 41.52 14.23
N LEU A 25 39.61 41.14 15.19
CA LEU A 25 39.62 41.69 16.56
C LEU A 25 38.80 40.77 17.50
N ALA A 26 39.47 40.29 18.56
CA ALA A 26 38.92 39.53 19.66
C ALA A 26 38.05 40.43 20.56
N HIS A 27 36.79 40.01 20.81
CA HIS A 27 36.04 40.46 21.97
C HIS A 27 35.51 39.24 22.69
N SER A 28 36.06 39.00 23.90
CA SER A 28 35.60 38.03 24.83
C SER A 28 34.28 38.45 25.44
N HIS A 29 33.21 37.81 25.07
CA HIS A 29 31.98 37.79 25.84
C HIS A 29 31.73 36.39 26.34
N THR A 30 31.94 36.22 27.66
CA THR A 30 31.52 35.04 28.43
C THR A 30 30.01 34.91 28.35
N PHE A 31 29.53 34.06 27.43
CA PHE A 31 28.14 33.64 27.37
C PHE A 31 27.97 32.37 28.20
N ARG A 32 27.25 32.49 29.31
CA ARG A 32 26.83 31.34 30.13
C ARG A 32 26.07 30.37 29.25
N ARG A 33 26.62 29.19 29.09
CA ARG A 33 25.97 28.03 28.44
C ARG A 33 24.80 27.59 29.31
N GLY A 34 23.61 28.11 28.97
CA GLY A 34 22.37 27.48 29.35
C GLY A 34 22.24 26.16 28.59
N GLN A 35 22.42 25.04 29.29
CA GLN A 35 22.18 23.71 28.74
C GLN A 35 20.66 23.55 28.57
N SER A 36 20.16 23.95 27.40
CA SER A 36 18.84 23.49 26.98
C SER A 36 18.99 22.00 26.67
N ARG A 37 18.53 21.16 27.60
CA ARG A 37 18.31 19.75 27.32
C ARG A 37 17.16 19.66 26.31
N THR A 38 17.50 19.68 25.04
CA THR A 38 16.60 19.19 24.01
C THR A 38 16.42 17.70 24.27
N THR A 39 15.36 17.36 24.97
CA THR A 39 14.86 15.99 25.03
C THR A 39 14.46 15.63 23.60
N ILE A 40 15.35 14.96 22.87
CA ILE A 40 15.01 14.26 21.66
C ILE A 40 14.07 13.16 22.13
N ILE A 41 12.76 13.40 22.02
CA ILE A 41 11.77 12.34 22.07
C ILE A 41 12.06 11.51 20.82
N MET A 42 12.90 10.49 20.98
CA MET A 42 12.93 9.37 20.07
C MET A 42 11.52 8.83 20.11
N ALA A 43 10.74 9.11 19.05
CA ALA A 43 9.53 8.38 18.78
C ALA A 43 9.98 6.93 18.55
N SER A 44 10.08 6.18 19.63
CA SER A 44 10.06 4.74 19.63
C SER A 44 8.76 4.40 18.93
N GLY A 45 8.84 3.82 17.72
CA GLY A 45 7.70 3.25 17.03
C GLY A 45 7.11 2.18 17.93
N GLU A 46 6.23 2.58 18.85
CA GLU A 46 5.36 1.69 19.56
C GLU A 46 4.53 1.00 18.49
N GLY A 47 4.84 -0.26 18.23
CA GLY A 47 4.07 -1.12 17.38
C GLY A 47 2.66 -1.18 17.96
N SER A 48 1.78 -0.30 17.48
CA SER A 48 0.39 -0.32 17.91
C SER A 48 -0.18 -1.71 17.63
N ALA A 49 -0.86 -2.29 18.61
CA ALA A 49 -1.46 -3.63 18.49
C ALA A 49 -2.21 -3.76 17.15
N PRO A 50 -2.15 -4.93 16.49
CA PRO A 50 -2.86 -5.12 15.22
C PRO A 50 -4.36 -4.86 15.40
N LEU A 51 -5.00 -4.32 14.36
CA LEU A 51 -6.44 -4.11 14.36
C LEU A 51 -7.17 -5.46 14.40
N ASP A 52 -8.22 -5.54 15.18
CA ASP A 52 -9.09 -6.72 15.32
C ASP A 52 -10.57 -6.33 15.27
N LYS A 53 -11.46 -7.33 15.40
CA LYS A 53 -12.92 -7.12 15.36
C LYS A 53 -13.45 -6.24 16.48
N SER A 54 -12.74 -6.13 17.59
CA SER A 54 -13.13 -5.31 18.77
C SER A 54 -12.58 -3.89 18.71
N THR A 55 -11.69 -3.60 17.77
CA THR A 55 -11.04 -2.29 17.65
C THR A 55 -12.05 -1.21 17.29
N PRO A 56 -12.16 -0.12 18.07
CA PRO A 56 -13.09 0.97 17.80
C PRO A 56 -12.78 1.71 16.49
N ASP A 57 -13.81 2.24 15.83
CA ASP A 57 -13.66 2.98 14.57
C ASP A 57 -12.77 4.23 14.68
N SER A 58 -12.64 4.84 15.87
CA SER A 58 -11.69 5.94 16.09
C SER A 58 -10.25 5.52 15.82
N VAL A 59 -9.85 4.34 16.29
CA VAL A 59 -8.51 3.78 16.08
C VAL A 59 -8.28 3.41 14.61
N TRP A 60 -9.31 2.89 13.95
CA TRP A 60 -9.26 2.64 12.50
C TRP A 60 -9.03 3.94 11.71
N LYS A 61 -9.73 5.02 12.06
CA LYS A 61 -9.59 6.34 11.41
C LYS A 61 -8.21 6.97 11.59
N GLU A 62 -7.53 6.68 12.71
CA GLU A 62 -6.18 7.16 12.97
C GLU A 62 -5.11 6.43 12.13
N ARG A 63 -5.39 5.18 11.74
CA ARG A 63 -4.42 4.30 11.05
C ARG A 63 -4.64 4.20 9.55
N LEU A 64 -5.84 4.45 9.09
CA LEU A 64 -6.22 4.34 7.70
C LEU A 64 -6.41 5.72 7.07
N THR A 65 -6.16 5.82 5.78
CA THR A 65 -6.63 6.95 4.99
C THR A 65 -8.16 6.99 4.97
N ALA A 66 -8.73 8.15 4.66
CA ALA A 66 -10.20 8.28 4.57
C ALA A 66 -10.81 7.29 3.56
N GLN A 67 -10.11 7.02 2.45
CA GLN A 67 -10.57 6.09 1.42
C GLN A 67 -10.50 4.63 1.89
N GLU A 68 -9.40 4.24 2.54
CA GLU A 68 -9.27 2.89 3.11
C GLU A 68 -10.31 2.65 4.20
N PHE A 69 -10.56 3.65 5.07
CA PHE A 69 -11.62 3.57 6.09
C PHE A 69 -13.00 3.42 5.46
N GLN A 70 -13.29 4.20 4.39
CA GLN A 70 -14.55 4.13 3.66
C GLN A 70 -14.78 2.71 3.10
N VAL A 71 -13.75 2.05 2.59
CA VAL A 71 -13.87 0.69 2.05
C VAL A 71 -13.90 -0.35 3.17
N LEU A 72 -12.89 -0.38 4.03
CA LEU A 72 -12.73 -1.44 5.04
C LEU A 72 -13.78 -1.42 6.14
N ARG A 73 -14.28 -0.24 6.54
CA ARG A 73 -15.20 -0.10 7.68
C ARG A 73 -16.63 0.30 7.29
N LEU A 74 -16.78 1.13 6.26
CA LEU A 74 -18.10 1.57 5.79
C LEU A 74 -18.60 0.77 4.59
N LYS A 75 -17.93 -0.34 4.24
CA LYS A 75 -18.28 -1.26 3.16
C LYS A 75 -18.43 -0.57 1.80
N GLY A 76 -17.59 0.46 1.57
CA GLY A 76 -17.52 1.14 0.27
C GLY A 76 -16.87 0.27 -0.79
N THR A 77 -17.00 0.70 -2.04
CA THR A 77 -16.35 0.07 -3.19
C THR A 77 -15.55 1.14 -3.92
N GLU A 78 -14.30 0.85 -4.25
CA GLU A 78 -13.49 1.73 -5.10
C GLU A 78 -14.03 1.74 -6.54
N ALA A 79 -13.73 2.80 -7.32
CA ALA A 79 -14.15 2.86 -8.70
C ALA A 79 -13.47 1.76 -9.54
N PRO A 80 -14.18 1.15 -10.52
CA PRO A 80 -13.63 0.08 -11.33
C PRO A 80 -12.41 0.56 -12.13
N GLY A 81 -11.36 -0.26 -12.20
CA GLY A 81 -10.14 0.02 -12.95
C GLY A 81 -9.17 1.01 -12.29
N THR A 82 -9.52 1.60 -11.15
CA THR A 82 -8.66 2.60 -10.47
C THR A 82 -7.74 2.01 -9.41
N GLY A 83 -8.01 0.77 -8.98
CA GLY A 83 -7.27 0.14 -7.89
C GLY A 83 -5.85 -0.27 -8.29
N GLU A 84 -4.90 -0.07 -7.37
CA GLU A 84 -3.48 -0.37 -7.54
C GLU A 84 -3.23 -1.82 -8.00
N TYR A 85 -4.01 -2.77 -7.50
CA TYR A 85 -3.79 -4.19 -7.75
C TYR A 85 -4.66 -4.78 -8.87
N ASN A 86 -5.47 -3.97 -9.56
CA ASN A 86 -6.29 -4.45 -10.66
C ASN A 86 -5.43 -5.08 -11.79
N ALA A 87 -4.51 -4.30 -12.35
CA ALA A 87 -3.57 -4.75 -13.38
C ALA A 87 -2.17 -5.11 -12.83
N PHE A 88 -2.08 -5.36 -11.50
CA PHE A 88 -0.82 -5.61 -10.82
C PHE A 88 -0.26 -6.99 -11.21
N GLU A 89 1.02 -7.00 -11.54
CA GLU A 89 1.83 -8.21 -11.74
C GLU A 89 2.90 -8.28 -10.64
N ALA A 90 2.95 -9.40 -9.93
CA ALA A 90 3.94 -9.57 -8.87
C ALA A 90 5.33 -9.81 -9.46
N PRO A 91 6.39 -9.52 -8.69
CA PRO A 91 7.74 -9.97 -8.99
C PRO A 91 7.81 -11.49 -9.17
N GLU A 92 8.85 -11.98 -9.85
CA GLU A 92 9.03 -13.40 -10.18
C GLU A 92 8.96 -14.32 -8.94
N GLN A 93 9.47 -13.86 -7.80
CA GLN A 93 9.41 -14.60 -6.53
C GLN A 93 8.00 -14.74 -5.96
N GLY A 94 7.02 -14.05 -6.54
CA GLY A 94 5.65 -14.04 -6.03
C GLY A 94 5.48 -13.30 -4.72
N GLY A 95 4.39 -13.59 -4.01
CA GLY A 95 4.08 -12.97 -2.72
C GLY A 95 2.67 -13.23 -2.25
N THR A 96 2.30 -12.57 -1.18
CA THR A 96 1.02 -12.72 -0.53
C THR A 96 0.32 -11.37 -0.44
N PHE A 97 -0.97 -11.33 -0.75
CA PHE A 97 -1.82 -10.20 -0.42
C PHE A 97 -2.29 -10.34 1.02
N VAL A 98 -2.03 -9.31 1.81
CA VAL A 98 -2.41 -9.22 3.22
C VAL A 98 -3.51 -8.18 3.41
N CYS A 99 -4.28 -8.31 4.48
CA CYS A 99 -5.28 -7.31 4.86
C CYS A 99 -4.61 -5.95 5.12
N ARG A 100 -5.08 -4.91 4.48
CA ARG A 100 -4.55 -3.54 4.68
C ARG A 100 -4.76 -3.03 6.11
N GLY A 101 -5.83 -3.45 6.76
CA GLY A 101 -6.14 -3.05 8.13
C GLY A 101 -5.25 -3.70 9.16
N CYS A 102 -5.12 -5.03 9.15
CA CYS A 102 -4.48 -5.77 10.23
C CYS A 102 -3.22 -6.55 9.84
N GLY A 103 -2.88 -6.62 8.54
CA GLY A 103 -1.72 -7.34 8.05
C GLY A 103 -1.89 -8.86 7.95
N ALA A 104 -3.06 -9.42 8.29
CA ALA A 104 -3.30 -10.86 8.17
C ALA A 104 -3.20 -11.32 6.71
N PRO A 105 -2.55 -12.46 6.40
CA PRO A 105 -2.48 -12.99 5.04
C PRO A 105 -3.88 -13.39 4.55
N LEU A 106 -4.16 -13.13 3.26
CA LEU A 106 -5.48 -13.39 2.67
C LEU A 106 -5.41 -14.22 1.40
N TYR A 107 -4.54 -13.86 0.47
CA TYR A 107 -4.46 -14.48 -0.86
C TYR A 107 -3.01 -14.73 -1.27
N ASP A 108 -2.71 -15.90 -1.83
CA ASP A 108 -1.47 -16.10 -2.57
C ASP A 108 -1.58 -15.36 -3.92
N TYR A 109 -0.53 -14.69 -4.36
CA TYR A 109 -0.51 -14.05 -5.68
C TYR A 109 -0.87 -15.02 -6.82
N LYS A 110 -0.51 -16.28 -6.72
CA LYS A 110 -0.79 -17.32 -7.72
C LYS A 110 -2.28 -17.53 -7.97
N THR A 111 -3.13 -17.18 -7.00
CA THR A 111 -4.59 -17.29 -7.16
C THR A 111 -5.22 -16.08 -7.85
N LYS A 112 -4.42 -15.03 -8.10
CA LYS A 112 -4.87 -13.84 -8.83
C LYS A 112 -5.03 -14.15 -10.31
N PHE A 113 -6.14 -13.68 -10.91
CA PHE A 113 -6.38 -13.80 -12.34
C PHE A 113 -7.07 -12.54 -12.89
N ASN A 114 -7.04 -12.38 -14.21
CA ASN A 114 -7.74 -11.28 -14.86
C ASN A 114 -9.16 -11.71 -15.23
N SER A 115 -10.14 -11.24 -14.47
CA SER A 115 -11.57 -11.48 -14.74
C SER A 115 -12.22 -10.39 -15.62
N GLY A 116 -11.54 -9.28 -15.87
CA GLY A 116 -12.10 -8.13 -16.57
C GLY A 116 -13.13 -7.31 -15.77
N CYS A 117 -13.35 -7.62 -14.48
CA CYS A 117 -14.39 -6.94 -13.67
C CYS A 117 -14.01 -5.52 -13.23
N GLY A 118 -12.74 -5.13 -13.34
CA GLY A 118 -12.24 -3.82 -12.92
C GLY A 118 -11.68 -3.77 -11.50
N TRP A 119 -11.63 -4.88 -10.80
CA TRP A 119 -11.02 -5.05 -9.48
C TRP A 119 -10.09 -6.26 -9.47
N PRO A 120 -9.13 -6.34 -8.52
CA PRO A 120 -8.37 -7.55 -8.29
C PRO A 120 -9.27 -8.75 -8.08
N ALA A 121 -9.03 -9.82 -8.84
CA ALA A 121 -9.80 -11.05 -8.77
C ALA A 121 -8.90 -12.24 -8.38
N PHE A 122 -9.40 -13.07 -7.45
CA PHE A 122 -8.73 -14.27 -6.98
C PHE A 122 -9.70 -15.44 -7.07
N TYR A 123 -9.21 -16.62 -7.44
CA TYR A 123 -10.08 -17.80 -7.50
C TYR A 123 -10.14 -18.57 -6.18
N GLU A 124 -9.25 -18.25 -5.23
CA GLU A 124 -9.16 -18.93 -3.93
C GLU A 124 -8.48 -18.02 -2.90
N GLU A 125 -8.95 -18.03 -1.67
CA GLU A 125 -8.30 -17.44 -0.51
C GLU A 125 -7.34 -18.43 0.17
N LEU A 126 -6.44 -17.94 1.02
CA LEU A 126 -5.69 -18.81 1.94
C LEU A 126 -6.66 -19.45 2.93
N PRO A 127 -6.39 -20.69 3.39
CA PRO A 127 -7.31 -21.41 4.28
C PRO A 127 -7.69 -20.60 5.52
N ASP A 128 -8.98 -20.49 5.76
CA ASP A 128 -9.56 -19.91 6.99
C ASP A 128 -9.21 -18.43 7.24
N THR A 129 -9.07 -17.62 6.17
CA THR A 129 -8.66 -16.21 6.27
C THR A 129 -9.78 -15.21 6.05
N VAL A 130 -10.92 -15.62 5.50
CA VAL A 130 -12.08 -14.76 5.27
C VAL A 130 -13.34 -15.31 5.91
N ASP A 131 -14.21 -14.41 6.37
CA ASP A 131 -15.61 -14.74 6.72
C ASP A 131 -16.52 -14.35 5.54
N ARG A 132 -17.62 -15.10 5.35
CA ARG A 132 -18.59 -14.91 4.28
C ARG A 132 -19.96 -14.60 4.85
N PHE A 133 -20.61 -13.55 4.34
CA PHE A 133 -21.94 -13.11 4.78
C PHE A 133 -22.86 -12.90 3.58
N GLU A 134 -24.11 -13.32 3.68
CA GLU A 134 -25.12 -13.02 2.68
C GLU A 134 -25.37 -11.49 2.67
N ASP A 135 -25.23 -10.87 1.50
CA ASP A 135 -25.48 -9.45 1.28
C ASP A 135 -26.65 -9.31 0.29
N THR A 136 -27.77 -8.81 0.81
CA THR A 136 -28.99 -8.54 0.02
C THR A 136 -29.18 -7.07 -0.28
N SER A 137 -28.18 -6.24 0.01
CA SER A 137 -28.23 -4.81 -0.30
C SER A 137 -28.35 -4.57 -1.82
N MET A 138 -28.83 -3.41 -2.20
CA MET A 138 -29.01 -2.99 -3.60
C MET A 138 -29.90 -3.91 -4.45
N GLY A 139 -30.77 -4.73 -3.83
CA GLY A 139 -31.69 -5.61 -4.54
C GLY A 139 -31.05 -6.83 -5.23
N MET A 140 -29.79 -7.12 -4.92
CA MET A 140 -29.06 -8.28 -5.43
C MET A 140 -28.67 -9.21 -4.27
N LYS A 141 -28.68 -10.52 -4.54
CA LYS A 141 -28.14 -11.50 -3.61
C LYS A 141 -26.67 -11.73 -3.95
N ARG A 142 -25.77 -11.34 -3.02
CA ARG A 142 -24.33 -11.50 -3.14
C ARG A 142 -23.77 -12.11 -1.85
N VAL A 143 -22.51 -12.53 -1.86
CA VAL A 143 -21.81 -12.98 -0.67
C VAL A 143 -20.65 -12.01 -0.38
N GLU A 144 -20.82 -11.21 0.67
CA GLU A 144 -19.75 -10.33 1.16
C GLU A 144 -18.62 -11.18 1.75
N ILE A 145 -17.38 -10.77 1.49
CA ILE A 145 -16.18 -11.33 2.13
C ILE A 145 -15.50 -10.28 3.00
N THR A 146 -15.14 -10.68 4.22
CA THR A 146 -14.42 -9.82 5.19
C THR A 146 -13.20 -10.54 5.72
N CYS A 147 -12.20 -9.78 6.16
CA CYS A 147 -11.03 -10.34 6.82
C CYS A 147 -11.45 -11.03 8.14
N LYS A 148 -11.17 -12.32 8.29
CA LYS A 148 -11.53 -13.07 9.48
C LYS A 148 -10.91 -12.51 10.77
N ASN A 149 -9.69 -11.96 10.68
CA ASN A 149 -8.99 -11.43 11.85
C ASN A 149 -9.59 -10.10 12.36
N CYS A 150 -9.87 -9.15 11.48
CA CYS A 150 -10.27 -7.81 11.88
C CYS A 150 -11.69 -7.39 11.45
N GLY A 151 -12.38 -8.21 10.66
CA GLY A 151 -13.71 -7.89 10.14
C GLY A 151 -13.74 -6.82 9.06
N GLY A 152 -12.57 -6.36 8.57
CA GLY A 152 -12.49 -5.38 7.48
C GLY A 152 -13.12 -5.91 6.20
N HIS A 153 -13.98 -5.11 5.56
CA HIS A 153 -14.62 -5.45 4.29
C HIS A 153 -13.57 -5.60 3.19
N LEU A 154 -13.63 -6.70 2.44
CA LEU A 154 -12.73 -6.98 1.33
C LEU A 154 -13.41 -6.76 -0.02
N GLY A 155 -14.62 -7.23 -0.17
CA GLY A 155 -15.38 -7.25 -1.40
C GLY A 155 -16.47 -8.31 -1.38
N HIS A 156 -16.66 -9.00 -2.52
CA HIS A 156 -17.69 -10.05 -2.67
C HIS A 156 -17.12 -11.25 -3.42
N VAL A 157 -17.66 -12.43 -3.15
CA VAL A 157 -17.40 -13.64 -3.94
C VAL A 157 -18.58 -13.96 -4.82
N PHE A 158 -18.27 -14.37 -6.05
CA PHE A 158 -19.22 -14.81 -7.08
C PHE A 158 -18.88 -16.24 -7.49
N GLU A 159 -19.89 -17.03 -7.83
CA GLU A 159 -19.76 -18.43 -8.24
C GLU A 159 -20.56 -18.68 -9.52
N GLY A 160 -20.20 -19.69 -10.28
CA GLY A 160 -20.95 -20.08 -11.48
C GLY A 160 -20.71 -19.20 -12.69
N GLU A 161 -19.62 -18.42 -12.73
CA GLU A 161 -19.32 -17.54 -13.87
C GLU A 161 -18.53 -18.23 -15.00
N GLY A 162 -18.02 -19.46 -14.76
CA GLY A 162 -17.36 -20.29 -15.77
C GLY A 162 -15.97 -19.82 -16.17
N PHE A 163 -15.24 -19.15 -15.31
CA PHE A 163 -13.84 -18.82 -15.56
C PHE A 163 -12.98 -20.10 -15.59
N PRO A 164 -11.93 -20.16 -16.45
CA PRO A 164 -11.03 -21.31 -16.54
C PRO A 164 -10.04 -21.33 -15.37
N THR A 165 -10.54 -21.36 -14.14
CA THR A 165 -9.79 -21.39 -12.88
C THR A 165 -10.04 -22.71 -12.15
N PRO A 166 -9.15 -23.13 -11.21
CA PRO A 166 -9.32 -24.38 -10.46
C PRO A 166 -10.60 -24.47 -9.64
N THR A 167 -11.15 -23.32 -9.23
CA THR A 167 -12.41 -23.22 -8.52
C THR A 167 -13.42 -22.46 -9.39
N ASP A 168 -14.71 -22.67 -9.16
CA ASP A 168 -15.76 -21.86 -9.81
C ASP A 168 -16.10 -20.62 -8.96
N GLN A 169 -15.07 -19.99 -8.40
CA GLN A 169 -15.19 -18.81 -7.55
C GLN A 169 -14.37 -17.64 -8.09
N ARG A 170 -14.93 -16.45 -7.93
CA ARG A 170 -14.24 -15.19 -8.17
C ARG A 170 -14.41 -14.26 -6.97
N HIS A 171 -13.38 -14.15 -6.17
CA HIS A 171 -13.28 -13.15 -5.11
C HIS A 171 -12.94 -11.81 -5.74
N CYS A 172 -13.90 -10.91 -5.83
CA CYS A 172 -13.73 -9.54 -6.33
C CYS A 172 -13.39 -8.65 -5.15
N VAL A 173 -12.12 -8.24 -5.05
CA VAL A 173 -11.55 -7.60 -3.86
C VAL A 173 -11.16 -6.15 -4.16
N ASN A 174 -11.46 -5.22 -3.25
CA ASN A 174 -11.00 -3.84 -3.39
C ASN A 174 -9.47 -3.76 -3.18
N SER A 175 -8.75 -3.06 -4.05
CA SER A 175 -7.31 -2.81 -3.87
C SER A 175 -7.02 -2.09 -2.56
N LEU A 176 -7.93 -1.18 -2.14
CA LEU A 176 -7.83 -0.46 -0.87
C LEU A 176 -7.98 -1.35 0.37
N SER A 177 -8.44 -2.59 0.21
CA SER A 177 -8.60 -3.54 1.32
C SER A 177 -7.39 -4.46 1.51
N ILE A 178 -6.47 -4.49 0.55
CA ILE A 178 -5.33 -5.40 0.54
C ILE A 178 -4.01 -4.66 0.34
N LYS A 179 -2.91 -5.32 0.66
CA LYS A 179 -1.54 -4.87 0.39
C LYS A 179 -0.71 -6.06 -0.05
N PHE A 180 0.08 -5.89 -1.10
CA PHE A 180 1.01 -6.92 -1.54
C PHE A 180 2.28 -6.94 -0.70
N VAL A 181 2.70 -8.12 -0.29
CA VAL A 181 3.96 -8.39 0.40
C VAL A 181 4.73 -9.42 -0.42
N PRO A 182 5.86 -9.05 -1.03
CA PRO A 182 6.67 -9.99 -1.81
C PRO A 182 7.28 -11.07 -0.92
N ASN A 183 7.50 -12.26 -1.46
CA ASN A 183 8.30 -13.28 -0.79
C ASN A 183 9.74 -12.79 -0.69
N ASN A 184 10.34 -12.89 0.50
CA ASN A 184 11.76 -12.62 0.66
C ASN A 184 12.55 -13.77 0.02
N ASN A 185 13.42 -13.47 -0.92
CA ASN A 185 14.46 -14.42 -1.34
C ASN A 185 15.47 -14.54 -0.18
N SER A 186 15.40 -15.66 0.52
CA SER A 186 16.42 -16.05 1.51
C SER A 186 17.58 -16.72 0.82
#